data_3f3a1626568e7f3b975bdbb12840a3ee
#
_entry.id   3f3a1626568e7f3b975bdbb12840a3ee
#
_cell.length_a   1.000
_cell.length_b   1.000
_cell.length_c   1.000
_cell.angle_alpha   90.00
_cell.angle_beta   90.00
_cell.angle_gamma   90.00
#
_symmetry.space_group_name_H-M   'P 1'
#
loop_
_entity.id
_entity.type
_entity.pdbx_description
1 polymer ?
#
loop_
_entity_poly.entity_id
_entity_poly.type
_entity_poly.pdbx_seq_one_letter_code
_entity_poly.pdbx_strand_id
1 'polypeptide(L)'
;ADKIMRQAEAEGRRAMAIAAEQEMRARVQEMQAKVIEAQAEVPLAMAEALRSGNIGVMDFYKMQNIVADTAMRESLSGGDDENPENKK
;
A
#
# COMPACT_ATOMS: atom_id res chain seq x y z
N ALA A 1 8.92 -11.98 45.96
CA ALA A 1 8.54 -10.62 45.59
C ALA A 1 9.24 -10.15 44.31
N ASP A 2 10.55 -10.36 44.18
CA ASP A 2 11.29 -9.96 42.97
C ASP A 2 10.88 -10.74 41.73
N LYS A 3 10.53 -12.01 41.88
CA LYS A 3 10.11 -12.86 40.77
C LYS A 3 8.76 -12.40 40.22
N ILE A 4 7.83 -12.03 41.12
CA ILE A 4 6.53 -11.52 40.73
C ILE A 4 6.65 -10.16 40.05
N MET A 5 7.54 -9.28 40.53
CA MET A 5 7.80 -7.98 39.93
C MET A 5 8.39 -8.12 38.52
N ARG A 6 9.32 -9.05 38.32
CA ARG A 6 9.92 -9.32 37.01
C ARG A 6 8.89 -9.85 36.03
N GLN A 7 7.98 -10.73 36.50
CA GLN A 7 6.91 -11.24 35.66
C GLN A 7 5.94 -10.12 35.25
N ALA A 8 5.58 -9.24 36.20
CA ALA A 8 4.71 -8.10 35.93
C ALA A 8 5.36 -7.13 34.91
N GLU A 9 6.65 -6.87 35.06
CA GLU A 9 7.39 -6.02 34.13
C GLU A 9 7.46 -6.65 32.73
N ALA A 10 7.73 -7.97 32.66
CA ALA A 10 7.78 -8.69 31.40
C ALA A 10 6.41 -8.70 30.70
N GLU A 11 5.33 -8.90 31.44
CA GLU A 11 3.97 -8.85 30.92
C GLU A 11 3.61 -7.45 30.44
N GLY A 12 4.01 -6.41 31.18
CA GLY A 12 3.82 -5.02 30.80
C GLY A 12 4.51 -4.70 29.49
N ARG A 13 5.77 -5.13 29.33
CA ARG A 13 6.54 -4.94 28.09
C ARG A 13 5.91 -5.69 26.92
N ARG A 14 5.44 -6.89 27.18
CA ARG A 14 4.74 -7.69 26.16
C ARG A 14 3.44 -7.02 25.70
N ALA A 15 2.65 -6.52 26.65
CA ALA A 15 1.43 -5.78 26.34
C ALA A 15 1.70 -4.52 25.52
N MET A 16 2.76 -3.78 25.87
CA MET A 16 3.16 -2.59 25.11
C MET A 16 3.62 -2.93 23.71
N ALA A 17 4.36 -4.04 23.54
CA ALA A 17 4.80 -4.50 22.23
C ALA A 17 3.63 -4.91 21.34
N ILE A 18 2.63 -5.60 21.91
CA ILE A 18 1.41 -5.99 21.17
C ILE A 18 0.62 -4.74 20.78
N ALA A 19 0.48 -3.77 21.69
CA ALA A 19 -0.21 -2.52 21.40
C ALA A 19 0.49 -1.73 20.28
N ALA A 20 1.82 -1.67 20.31
CA ALA A 20 2.61 -1.02 19.27
C ALA A 20 2.45 -1.70 17.91
N GLU A 21 2.44 -3.04 17.90
CA GLU A 21 2.21 -3.83 16.69
C GLU A 21 0.83 -3.56 16.10
N GLN A 22 -0.21 -3.56 16.94
CA GLN A 22 -1.58 -3.28 16.49
C GLN A 22 -1.71 -1.85 15.96
N GLU A 23 -1.05 -0.88 16.60
CA GLU A 23 -1.02 0.49 16.13
C GLU A 23 -0.36 0.61 14.75
N MET A 24 0.76 -0.10 14.56
CA MET A 24 1.42 -0.13 13.25
C MET A 24 0.57 -0.78 12.17
N ARG A 25 -0.15 -1.84 12.48
CA ARG A 25 -1.09 -2.48 11.55
C ARG A 25 -2.20 -1.52 11.16
N ALA A 26 -2.74 -0.77 12.12
CA ALA A 26 -3.77 0.23 11.86
C ALA A 26 -3.24 1.34 10.94
N ARG A 27 -2.00 1.79 11.15
CA ARG A 27 -1.36 2.79 10.27
C ARG A 27 -1.16 2.28 8.85
N VAL A 28 -0.74 1.03 8.71
CA VAL A 28 -0.59 0.39 7.39
C VAL A 28 -1.93 0.35 6.68
N GLN A 29 -2.99 -0.06 7.36
CA GLN A 29 -4.34 -0.10 6.78
C GLN A 29 -4.83 1.30 6.38
N GLU A 30 -4.57 2.30 7.22
CA GLU A 30 -4.90 3.69 6.92
C GLU A 30 -4.16 4.20 5.69
N MET A 31 -2.86 3.91 5.58
CA MET A 31 -2.07 4.29 4.40
C MET A 31 -2.53 3.56 3.15
N GLN A 32 -2.89 2.28 3.25
CA GLN A 32 -3.44 1.53 2.13
C GLN A 32 -4.76 2.14 1.65
N ALA A 33 -5.62 2.55 2.58
CA ALA A 33 -6.87 3.22 2.25
C ALA A 33 -6.62 4.54 1.52
N LYS A 34 -5.62 5.31 1.94
CA LYS A 34 -5.22 6.56 1.27
C LYS A 34 -4.70 6.32 -0.14
N VAL A 35 -3.91 5.26 -0.33
CA VAL A 35 -3.41 4.88 -1.66
C VAL A 35 -4.58 4.50 -2.58
N ILE A 36 -5.51 3.70 -2.09
CA ILE A 36 -6.70 3.30 -2.85
C ILE A 36 -7.55 4.53 -3.22
N GLU A 37 -7.73 5.45 -2.29
CA GLU A 37 -8.45 6.69 -2.52
C GLU A 37 -7.76 7.54 -3.60
N ALA A 38 -6.43 7.69 -3.51
CA ALA A 38 -5.66 8.42 -4.51
C ALA A 38 -5.74 7.76 -5.88
N GLN A 39 -5.68 6.43 -5.94
CA GLN A 39 -5.83 5.69 -7.20
C GLN A 39 -7.21 5.85 -7.82
N ALA A 40 -8.25 5.96 -6.99
CA ALA A 40 -9.61 6.19 -7.46
C ALA A 40 -9.81 7.58 -8.06
N GLU A 41 -9.01 8.56 -7.66
CA GLU A 41 -9.06 9.92 -8.21
C GLU A 41 -8.55 9.99 -9.65
N VAL A 42 -7.65 9.10 -10.05
CA VAL A 42 -7.06 9.10 -11.40
C VAL A 42 -8.12 8.90 -12.49
N PRO A 43 -8.98 7.85 -12.44
CA PRO A 43 -10.04 7.72 -13.44
C PRO A 43 -11.03 8.89 -13.46
N LEU A 44 -11.31 9.48 -12.29
CA LEU A 44 -12.20 10.63 -12.19
C LEU A 44 -11.57 11.86 -12.87
N ALA A 45 -10.29 12.09 -12.66
CA ALA A 45 -9.56 13.17 -13.30
C ALA A 45 -9.50 12.99 -14.81
N MET A 46 -9.30 11.75 -15.29
CA MET A 46 -9.33 11.42 -16.71
C MET A 46 -10.69 11.68 -17.33
N ALA A 47 -11.76 11.26 -16.64
CA ALA A 47 -13.13 11.48 -17.10
C ALA A 47 -13.43 12.99 -17.19
N GLU A 48 -12.99 13.76 -16.22
CA GLU A 48 -13.17 15.22 -16.22
C GLU A 48 -12.39 15.88 -17.37
N ALA A 49 -11.16 15.44 -17.61
CA ALA A 49 -10.33 15.95 -18.70
C ALA A 49 -10.96 15.64 -20.07
N LEU A 50 -11.54 14.47 -20.24
CA LEU A 50 -12.28 14.11 -21.47
C LEU A 50 -13.55 14.95 -21.64
N ARG A 51 -14.29 15.18 -20.54
CA ARG A 51 -15.53 15.95 -20.57
C ARG A 51 -15.27 17.41 -20.92
N SER A 52 -14.19 17.98 -20.39
CA SER A 52 -13.82 19.37 -20.67
C SER A 52 -13.12 19.57 -22.02
N GLY A 53 -12.80 18.48 -22.72
CA GLY A 53 -12.12 18.52 -24.01
C GLY A 53 -10.63 18.79 -23.94
N ASN A 54 -10.02 18.77 -22.75
CA ASN A 54 -8.60 18.98 -22.55
C ASN A 54 -7.74 17.81 -23.04
N ILE A 55 -8.32 16.61 -23.11
CA ILE A 55 -7.65 15.43 -23.62
C ILE A 55 -8.46 14.84 -24.78
N GLY A 56 -7.80 14.57 -25.91
CA GLY A 56 -8.40 13.88 -27.05
C GLY A 56 -8.55 12.39 -26.76
N VAL A 57 -9.44 11.72 -27.51
CA VAL A 57 -9.70 10.27 -27.36
C VAL A 57 -8.42 9.45 -27.55
N MET A 58 -7.59 9.84 -28.52
CA MET A 58 -6.32 9.14 -28.78
C MET A 58 -5.33 9.30 -27.62
N ASP A 59 -5.29 10.47 -27.01
CA ASP A 59 -4.44 10.71 -25.83
C ASP A 59 -4.92 9.90 -24.63
N PHE A 60 -6.23 9.74 -24.48
CA PHE A 60 -6.82 8.89 -23.43
C PHE A 60 -6.35 7.44 -23.57
N TYR A 61 -6.37 6.88 -24.77
CA TYR A 61 -5.89 5.52 -25.04
C TYR A 61 -4.39 5.39 -24.73
N LYS A 62 -3.60 6.38 -25.07
CA LYS A 62 -2.17 6.39 -24.75
C LYS A 62 -1.93 6.39 -23.25
N MET A 63 -2.68 7.18 -22.49
CA MET A 63 -2.59 7.22 -21.03
C MET A 63 -3.00 5.89 -20.40
N GLN A 64 -4.06 5.25 -20.90
CA GLN A 64 -4.48 3.92 -20.43
C GLN A 64 -3.39 2.88 -20.67
N ASN A 65 -2.72 2.92 -21.81
CA ASN A 65 -1.62 2.01 -22.10
C ASN A 65 -0.44 2.23 -21.15
N ILE A 66 -0.13 3.47 -20.80
CA ILE A 66 0.94 3.79 -19.85
C ILE A 66 0.59 3.27 -18.44
N VAL A 67 -0.65 3.48 -17.99
CA VAL A 67 -1.12 3.00 -16.69
C VAL A 67 -1.08 1.46 -16.63
N ALA A 68 -1.54 0.78 -17.69
CA ALA A 68 -1.49 -0.67 -17.78
C ALA A 68 -0.06 -1.19 -17.77
N ASP A 69 0.86 -0.54 -18.49
CA ASP A 69 2.27 -0.88 -18.54
C ASP A 69 2.94 -0.72 -17.17
N THR A 70 2.63 0.39 -16.47
CA THR A 70 3.13 0.64 -15.12
C THR A 70 2.63 -0.42 -14.13
N ALA A 71 1.34 -0.76 -14.18
CA ALA A 71 0.76 -1.80 -13.33
C ALA A 71 1.40 -3.16 -13.59
N MET A 72 1.67 -3.49 -14.87
CA MET A 72 2.35 -4.71 -15.26
C MET A 72 3.78 -4.76 -14.72
N ARG A 73 4.52 -3.65 -14.82
CA ARG A 73 5.88 -3.55 -14.28
C ARG A 73 5.91 -3.70 -12.77
N GLU A 74 4.99 -3.09 -12.05
CA GLU A 74 4.86 -3.23 -10.60
C GLU A 74 4.58 -4.69 -10.20
N SER A 75 3.69 -5.35 -10.94
CA SER A 75 3.37 -6.76 -10.73
C SER A 75 4.60 -7.66 -10.95
N LEU A 76 5.37 -7.41 -12.00
CA LEU A 76 6.59 -8.19 -12.31
C LEU A 76 7.69 -7.94 -11.27
N SER A 77 7.86 -6.70 -10.82
CA SER A 77 8.87 -6.38 -9.81
C SER A 77 8.51 -6.96 -8.44
N GLY A 78 7.22 -6.99 -8.08
CA GLY A 78 6.74 -7.65 -6.86
C GLY A 78 6.86 -9.17 -6.90
N GLY A 79 6.78 -9.78 -8.08
CA GLY A 79 6.91 -11.23 -8.27
C GLY A 79 8.34 -11.76 -8.10
N ASP A 80 9.33 -10.93 -8.41
CA ASP A 80 10.73 -11.31 -8.27
C ASP A 80 11.17 -11.46 -6.81
N ASP A 81 10.56 -10.72 -5.90
CA ASP A 81 10.87 -10.78 -4.47
C ASP A 81 10.34 -12.06 -3.80
N GLU A 82 9.37 -12.73 -4.40
CA GLU A 82 8.78 -13.95 -3.86
C GLU A 82 9.44 -15.24 -4.37
N ASN A 83 10.41 -15.14 -5.26
CA ASN A 83 11.07 -16.34 -5.79
C ASN A 83 12.15 -16.85 -4.82
N PRO A 84 11.95 -18.03 -4.19
CA PRO A 84 12.90 -18.57 -3.21
C PRO A 84 14.25 -18.96 -3.84
N GLU A 85 14.35 -19.05 -5.16
CA GLU A 85 15.62 -19.35 -5.83
C GLU A 85 16.59 -18.17 -5.84
N ASN A 86 16.08 -16.95 -5.70
CA ASN A 86 16.91 -15.74 -5.63
C ASN A 86 17.51 -15.48 -4.24
N LYS A 87 17.17 -16.30 -3.25
CA LYS A 87 17.68 -16.17 -1.89
C LYS A 87 18.93 -17.01 -1.60
N LYS A 88 19.47 -17.67 -2.59
CA LYS A 88 20.71 -18.42 -2.44
C LYS A 88 21.92 -17.54 -2.81
#